data_ed714a8daf1ea730f0467759bd743bfc
#
_entry.id   ed714a8daf1ea730f0467759bd743bfc
#
_cell.length_a   1.000
_cell.length_b   1.000
_cell.length_c   1.000
_cell.angle_alpha   90.00
_cell.angle_beta   90.00
_cell.angle_gamma   90.00
#
_symmetry.space_group_name_H-M   'P 1'
#
loop_
_entity.id
_entity.type
_entity.pdbx_description
1 polymer ?
#
loop_
_entity_poly.entity_id
_entity_poly.type
_entity_poly.pdbx_seq_one_letter_code
_entity_poly.pdbx_strand_id
1 'polypeptide(L)'
;ALVGESGAGKSTILNLVIGFNQVNSGEVLIDGHNMKDIDLRSYRKYLAVVPQTSILFSGTIRDNITYGVDNVDEATLDEIVKAANLTDLINSLPDGLDTMVGEHGGKLSGGQRQRISIARALIRNPKVIVLDEATSALDSISEKLIQEALNNLTKDRTTFIVDHRLSTIKDADKIAVISDGHCVEYGTYDELMNLKGEFYQMKKIQS
;
A
#
# COMPACT_ATOMS: atom_id res chain seq x y z
N ALA A 1 4.53 8.57 6.66
CA ALA A 1 4.64 8.80 5.21
C ALA A 1 6.08 9.15 4.83
N LEU A 2 6.51 8.77 3.63
CA LEU A 2 7.78 9.18 3.02
C LEU A 2 7.47 10.11 1.86
N VAL A 3 8.02 11.31 1.89
CA VAL A 3 7.85 12.34 0.84
C VAL A 3 9.22 12.81 0.34
N GLY A 4 9.28 13.30 -0.88
CA GLY A 4 10.51 13.76 -1.51
C GLY A 4 10.43 13.70 -3.02
N GLU A 5 11.40 14.29 -3.72
CA GLU A 5 11.45 14.26 -5.17
C GLU A 5 11.67 12.84 -5.73
N SER A 6 11.40 12.66 -7.01
CA SER A 6 11.73 11.41 -7.68
C SER A 6 13.25 11.15 -7.59
N GLY A 7 13.60 9.90 -7.24
CA GLY A 7 15.02 9.55 -7.06
C GLY A 7 15.62 9.88 -5.69
N ALA A 8 14.90 10.53 -4.77
CA ALA A 8 15.41 10.88 -3.44
C ALA A 8 15.76 9.67 -2.54
N GLY A 9 15.35 8.45 -2.89
CA GLY A 9 15.66 7.25 -2.13
C GLY A 9 14.46 6.61 -1.42
N LYS A 10 13.24 7.10 -1.60
CA LYS A 10 12.03 6.57 -0.96
C LYS A 10 11.81 5.08 -1.20
N SER A 11 11.88 4.64 -2.45
CA SER A 11 11.73 3.22 -2.82
C SER A 11 12.85 2.35 -2.24
N THR A 12 14.05 2.89 -2.07
CA THR A 12 15.16 2.20 -1.39
C THR A 12 14.81 1.93 0.07
N ILE A 13 14.22 2.92 0.76
CA ILE A 13 13.75 2.74 2.15
C ILE A 13 12.65 1.67 2.21
N LEU A 14 11.68 1.71 1.29
CA LEU A 14 10.64 0.68 1.24
C LEU A 14 11.23 -0.71 1.02
N ASN A 15 12.23 -0.86 0.14
CA ASN A 15 12.90 -2.13 -0.11
C ASN A 15 13.67 -2.65 1.11
N LEU A 16 14.18 -1.76 1.97
CA LEU A 16 14.75 -2.14 3.26
C LEU A 16 13.66 -2.64 4.22
N VAL A 17 12.52 -1.96 4.30
CA VAL A 17 11.37 -2.38 5.14
C VAL A 17 10.82 -3.74 4.68
N ILE A 18 10.74 -3.98 3.38
CA ILE A 18 10.27 -5.26 2.80
C ILE A 18 11.31 -6.39 3.01
N GLY A 19 12.57 -6.04 3.25
CA GLY A 19 13.67 -6.99 3.37
C GLY A 19 14.16 -7.50 2.00
N PHE A 20 14.01 -6.71 0.94
CA PHE A 20 14.62 -7.01 -0.36
C PHE A 20 16.09 -6.61 -0.38
N ASN A 21 16.44 -5.54 0.32
CA ASN A 21 17.81 -5.04 0.45
C ASN A 21 18.26 -5.12 1.91
N GLN A 22 19.57 -5.15 2.11
CA GLN A 22 20.20 -5.05 3.43
C GLN A 22 20.95 -3.73 3.53
N VAL A 23 21.03 -3.17 4.74
CA VAL A 23 21.83 -1.98 5.00
C VAL A 23 23.31 -2.31 5.00
N ASN A 24 24.14 -1.44 4.42
CA ASN A 24 25.61 -1.56 4.48
C ASN A 24 26.15 -1.15 5.86
N SER A 25 25.50 -0.20 6.51
CA SER A 25 25.81 0.28 7.85
C SER A 25 24.51 0.66 8.57
N GLY A 26 24.55 0.71 9.90
CA GLY A 26 23.35 0.88 10.70
C GLY A 26 22.50 -0.39 10.76
N GLU A 27 21.23 -0.25 11.13
CA GLU A 27 20.33 -1.39 11.32
C GLU A 27 18.89 -1.03 10.98
N VAL A 28 18.10 -2.03 10.62
CA VAL A 28 16.65 -1.94 10.53
C VAL A 28 16.08 -2.80 11.65
N LEU A 29 15.28 -2.18 12.51
CA LEU A 29 14.68 -2.86 13.67
C LEU A 29 13.19 -3.11 13.43
N ILE A 30 12.74 -4.31 13.74
CA ILE A 30 11.32 -4.71 13.77
C ILE A 30 11.01 -5.14 15.20
N ASP A 31 10.16 -4.37 15.88
CA ASP A 31 9.86 -4.56 17.30
C ASP A 31 11.13 -4.71 18.18
N GLY A 32 12.17 -3.92 17.88
CA GLY A 32 13.45 -3.93 18.60
C GLY A 32 14.42 -5.05 18.19
N HIS A 33 14.05 -5.93 17.27
CA HIS A 33 14.92 -6.98 16.73
C HIS A 33 15.55 -6.56 15.42
N ASN A 34 16.86 -6.78 15.25
CA ASN A 34 17.54 -6.48 14.01
C ASN A 34 17.03 -7.39 12.89
N MET A 35 16.66 -6.80 11.77
CA MET A 35 16.12 -7.54 10.60
C MET A 35 17.10 -8.63 10.10
N LYS A 36 18.40 -8.45 10.29
CA LYS A 36 19.42 -9.46 9.94
C LYS A 36 19.28 -10.75 10.72
N ASP A 37 18.69 -10.69 11.92
CA ASP A 37 18.51 -11.82 12.84
C ASP A 37 17.13 -12.46 12.75
N ILE A 38 16.26 -11.90 11.89
CA ILE A 38 14.88 -12.36 11.70
C ILE A 38 14.79 -13.29 10.49
N ASP A 39 14.00 -14.37 10.62
CA ASP A 39 13.58 -15.14 9.46
C ASP A 39 12.64 -14.33 8.56
N LEU A 40 13.17 -13.89 7.42
CA LEU A 40 12.43 -13.06 6.47
C LEU A 40 11.18 -13.74 5.90
N ARG A 41 11.11 -15.07 5.86
CA ARG A 41 9.91 -15.79 5.42
C ARG A 41 8.79 -15.60 6.44
N SER A 42 9.11 -15.71 7.71
CA SER A 42 8.17 -15.47 8.81
C SER A 42 7.73 -14.01 8.85
N TYR A 43 8.65 -13.06 8.72
CA TYR A 43 8.33 -11.64 8.66
C TYR A 43 7.38 -11.30 7.51
N ARG A 44 7.65 -11.79 6.31
CA ARG A 44 6.84 -11.50 5.12
C ARG A 44 5.41 -12.05 5.17
N LYS A 45 5.12 -12.99 6.07
CA LYS A 45 3.73 -13.41 6.34
C LYS A 45 2.88 -12.28 6.94
N TYR A 46 3.52 -11.38 7.69
CA TYR A 46 2.87 -10.23 8.33
C TYR A 46 2.99 -8.95 7.51
N LEU A 47 3.61 -9.01 6.35
CA LEU A 47 3.83 -7.86 5.46
C LEU A 47 2.87 -7.94 4.27
N ALA A 48 2.25 -6.81 3.93
CA ALA A 48 1.57 -6.64 2.65
C ALA A 48 2.12 -5.42 1.91
N VAL A 49 2.19 -5.53 0.60
CA VAL A 49 2.63 -4.45 -0.29
C VAL A 49 1.54 -4.20 -1.31
N VAL A 50 1.10 -2.95 -1.42
CA VAL A 50 0.21 -2.48 -2.48
C VAL A 50 1.03 -1.58 -3.40
N PRO A 51 1.44 -2.08 -4.58
CA PRO A 51 2.29 -1.34 -5.50
C PRO A 51 1.51 -0.31 -6.29
N GLN A 52 2.20 0.64 -6.90
CA GLN A 52 1.66 1.64 -7.82
C GLN A 52 0.90 1.00 -8.98
N THR A 53 1.47 -0.03 -9.59
CA THR A 53 0.83 -0.80 -10.65
C THR A 53 0.34 -2.14 -10.13
N SER A 54 -0.97 -2.30 -10.05
CA SER A 54 -1.59 -3.54 -9.58
C SER A 54 -1.63 -4.57 -10.69
N ILE A 55 -0.73 -5.53 -10.63
CA ILE A 55 -0.68 -6.68 -11.54
C ILE A 55 -1.49 -7.82 -10.95
N LEU A 56 -2.40 -8.37 -11.76
CA LEU A 56 -3.14 -9.58 -11.43
C LEU A 56 -2.53 -10.79 -12.13
N PHE A 57 -2.54 -11.93 -11.45
CA PHE A 57 -2.14 -13.20 -12.01
C PHE A 57 -3.27 -13.73 -12.91
N SER A 58 -2.91 -14.53 -13.92
CA SER A 58 -3.89 -15.28 -14.71
C SER A 58 -4.70 -16.19 -13.80
N GLY A 59 -6.03 -16.19 -13.95
CA GLY A 59 -6.96 -16.92 -13.09
C GLY A 59 -8.22 -16.12 -12.84
N THR A 60 -8.94 -16.49 -11.80
CA THR A 60 -10.18 -15.81 -11.39
C THR A 60 -9.90 -14.64 -10.46
N ILE A 61 -10.92 -13.83 -10.18
CA ILE A 61 -10.85 -12.80 -9.12
C ILE A 61 -10.60 -13.49 -7.78
N ARG A 62 -11.27 -14.61 -7.49
CA ARG A 62 -11.08 -15.44 -6.29
C ARG A 62 -9.61 -15.84 -6.13
N ASP A 63 -9.01 -16.43 -7.16
CA ASP A 63 -7.60 -16.85 -7.13
C ASP A 63 -6.66 -15.70 -6.81
N ASN A 64 -6.95 -14.53 -7.35
CA ASN A 64 -6.16 -13.33 -7.12
C ASN A 64 -6.28 -12.80 -5.69
N ILE A 65 -7.48 -12.80 -5.11
CA ILE A 65 -7.69 -12.34 -3.73
C ILE A 65 -7.06 -13.33 -2.74
N THR A 66 -7.26 -14.63 -2.93
CA THR A 66 -6.80 -15.66 -2.00
C THR A 66 -5.36 -16.10 -2.21
N TYR A 67 -4.63 -15.47 -3.14
CA TYR A 67 -3.27 -15.83 -3.47
C TYR A 67 -2.34 -15.88 -2.24
N GLY A 68 -1.76 -17.04 -2.00
CA GLY A 68 -0.83 -17.29 -0.90
C GLY A 68 -1.49 -17.46 0.47
N VAL A 69 -2.81 -17.68 0.51
CA VAL A 69 -3.55 -18.00 1.72
C VAL A 69 -4.36 -19.29 1.48
N ASP A 70 -4.14 -20.29 2.32
CA ASP A 70 -4.84 -21.56 2.22
C ASP A 70 -6.13 -21.55 3.03
N ASN A 71 -7.12 -22.32 2.59
CA ASN A 71 -8.37 -22.62 3.33
C ASN A 71 -9.17 -21.36 3.74
N VAL A 72 -9.37 -20.42 2.82
CA VAL A 72 -10.23 -19.26 3.05
C VAL A 72 -11.70 -19.70 2.95
N ASP A 73 -12.47 -19.48 4.02
CA ASP A 73 -13.91 -19.72 3.99
C ASP A 73 -14.67 -18.59 3.28
N GLU A 74 -15.87 -18.89 2.80
CA GLU A 74 -16.68 -17.92 2.04
C GLU A 74 -17.07 -16.69 2.88
N ALA A 75 -17.30 -16.85 4.18
CA ALA A 75 -17.67 -15.73 5.04
C ALA A 75 -16.51 -14.72 5.15
N THR A 76 -15.29 -15.20 5.37
CA THR A 76 -14.08 -14.38 5.37
C THR A 76 -13.89 -13.69 4.02
N LEU A 77 -14.08 -14.42 2.92
CA LEU A 77 -13.93 -13.85 1.58
C LEU A 77 -14.98 -12.75 1.32
N ASP A 78 -16.21 -12.93 1.74
CA ASP A 78 -17.27 -11.92 1.65
C ASP A 78 -16.94 -10.64 2.45
N GLU A 79 -16.39 -10.79 3.66
CA GLU A 79 -15.93 -9.65 4.46
C GLU A 79 -14.81 -8.88 3.75
N ILE A 80 -13.86 -9.58 3.16
CA ILE A 80 -12.75 -8.97 2.39
C ILE A 80 -13.26 -8.25 1.15
N VAL A 81 -14.17 -8.86 0.40
CA VAL A 81 -14.82 -8.26 -0.77
C VAL A 81 -15.51 -6.94 -0.41
N LYS A 82 -16.23 -6.91 0.70
CA LYS A 82 -16.88 -5.70 1.23
C LYS A 82 -15.86 -4.65 1.65
N ALA A 83 -14.85 -5.05 2.42
CA ALA A 83 -13.81 -4.14 2.92
C ALA A 83 -12.98 -3.50 1.80
N ALA A 84 -12.83 -4.18 0.66
CA ALA A 84 -12.15 -3.69 -0.52
C ALA A 84 -13.07 -2.95 -1.53
N ASN A 85 -14.33 -2.71 -1.18
CA ASN A 85 -15.35 -2.07 -2.06
C ASN A 85 -15.50 -2.81 -3.41
N LEU A 86 -15.51 -4.14 -3.39
CA LEU A 86 -15.65 -4.99 -4.57
C LEU A 86 -17.06 -5.55 -4.77
N THR A 87 -17.97 -5.39 -3.81
CA THR A 87 -19.30 -6.01 -3.82
C THR A 87 -20.07 -5.72 -5.10
N ASP A 88 -20.16 -4.46 -5.50
CA ASP A 88 -20.92 -4.06 -6.71
C ASP A 88 -20.28 -4.61 -7.98
N LEU A 89 -18.94 -4.64 -8.05
CA LEU A 89 -18.23 -5.26 -9.16
C LEU A 89 -18.58 -6.75 -9.25
N ILE A 90 -18.42 -7.50 -8.16
CA ILE A 90 -18.66 -8.94 -8.14
C ILE A 90 -20.11 -9.26 -8.53
N ASN A 91 -21.09 -8.50 -8.00
CA ASN A 91 -22.49 -8.68 -8.31
C ASN A 91 -22.85 -8.34 -9.76
N SER A 92 -22.06 -7.48 -10.43
CA SER A 92 -22.26 -7.10 -11.83
C SER A 92 -21.73 -8.13 -12.83
N LEU A 93 -20.90 -9.07 -12.37
CA LEU A 93 -20.25 -10.06 -13.20
C LEU A 93 -21.06 -11.38 -13.25
N PRO A 94 -21.29 -11.99 -14.42
CA PRO A 94 -22.07 -13.23 -14.53
C PRO A 94 -21.52 -14.38 -13.68
N ASP A 95 -20.19 -14.51 -13.61
CA ASP A 95 -19.51 -15.57 -12.85
C ASP A 95 -19.02 -15.08 -11.47
N GLY A 96 -19.39 -13.85 -11.04
CA GLY A 96 -19.02 -13.29 -9.76
C GLY A 96 -17.51 -13.36 -9.49
N LEU A 97 -17.12 -13.93 -8.34
CA LEU A 97 -15.72 -14.13 -7.95
C LEU A 97 -14.96 -15.10 -8.88
N ASP A 98 -15.65 -15.98 -9.58
CA ASP A 98 -15.03 -16.96 -10.48
C ASP A 98 -14.81 -16.40 -11.88
N THR A 99 -15.06 -15.11 -12.08
CA THR A 99 -14.78 -14.39 -13.32
C THR A 99 -13.27 -14.37 -13.61
N MET A 100 -12.89 -14.78 -14.82
CA MET A 100 -11.50 -14.75 -15.31
C MET A 100 -11.04 -13.32 -15.55
N VAL A 101 -9.95 -12.90 -14.91
CA VAL A 101 -9.42 -11.52 -15.02
C VAL A 101 -8.74 -11.22 -16.36
N GLY A 102 -8.39 -12.26 -17.12
CA GLY A 102 -7.62 -12.13 -18.35
C GLY A 102 -6.12 -11.95 -18.12
N GLU A 103 -5.38 -11.77 -19.19
CA GLU A 103 -3.93 -11.54 -19.11
C GLU A 103 -3.66 -10.24 -18.34
N HIS A 104 -2.88 -10.34 -17.25
CA HIS A 104 -2.56 -9.23 -16.32
C HIS A 104 -3.77 -8.41 -15.84
N GLY A 105 -4.98 -9.00 -15.82
CA GLY A 105 -6.20 -8.28 -15.44
C GLY A 105 -6.76 -7.38 -16.54
N GLY A 106 -6.44 -7.65 -17.81
CA GLY A 106 -6.80 -6.79 -18.94
C GLY A 106 -8.29 -6.57 -19.17
N LYS A 107 -9.14 -7.40 -18.55
CA LYS A 107 -10.61 -7.26 -18.61
C LYS A 107 -11.17 -6.26 -17.56
N LEU A 108 -10.33 -5.75 -16.66
CA LEU A 108 -10.72 -4.91 -15.54
C LEU A 108 -10.14 -3.51 -15.69
N SER A 109 -10.83 -2.50 -15.13
CA SER A 109 -10.30 -1.13 -15.04
C SER A 109 -9.11 -1.07 -14.07
N GLY A 110 -8.32 0.00 -14.15
CA GLY A 110 -7.22 0.24 -13.22
C GLY A 110 -7.68 0.25 -11.76
N GLY A 111 -8.77 0.94 -11.46
CA GLY A 111 -9.35 1.01 -10.12
C GLY A 111 -9.89 -0.34 -9.62
N GLN A 112 -10.45 -1.17 -10.50
CA GLN A 112 -10.88 -2.53 -10.17
C GLN A 112 -9.68 -3.42 -9.83
N ARG A 113 -8.62 -3.40 -10.64
CA ARG A 113 -7.39 -4.14 -10.34
C ARG A 113 -6.78 -3.71 -9.02
N GLN A 114 -6.75 -2.40 -8.74
CA GLN A 114 -6.20 -1.87 -7.50
C GLN A 114 -6.98 -2.38 -6.28
N ARG A 115 -8.32 -2.36 -6.32
CA ARG A 115 -9.15 -2.87 -5.21
C ARG A 115 -8.99 -4.38 -5.03
N ILE A 116 -8.80 -5.16 -6.08
CA ILE A 116 -8.47 -6.59 -5.97
C ILE A 116 -7.08 -6.78 -5.31
N SER A 117 -6.10 -5.94 -5.65
CA SER A 117 -4.78 -5.95 -5.00
C SER A 117 -4.88 -5.60 -3.50
N ILE A 118 -5.74 -4.65 -3.15
CA ILE A 118 -6.03 -4.31 -1.74
C ILE A 118 -6.72 -5.49 -1.02
N ALA A 119 -7.68 -6.15 -1.65
CA ALA A 119 -8.34 -7.35 -1.11
C ALA A 119 -7.32 -8.48 -0.86
N ARG A 120 -6.39 -8.70 -1.79
CA ARG A 120 -5.26 -9.64 -1.64
C ARG A 120 -4.38 -9.29 -0.43
N ALA A 121 -4.18 -8.00 -0.15
CA ALA A 121 -3.45 -7.56 1.03
C ALA A 121 -4.28 -7.77 2.32
N LEU A 122 -5.56 -7.43 2.31
CA LEU A 122 -6.47 -7.55 3.46
C LEU A 122 -6.60 -8.99 3.97
N ILE A 123 -6.78 -9.96 3.06
CA ILE A 123 -7.02 -11.36 3.42
C ILE A 123 -5.85 -11.99 4.18
N ARG A 124 -4.64 -11.47 3.98
CA ARG A 124 -3.42 -11.90 4.67
C ARG A 124 -3.35 -11.39 6.11
N ASN A 125 -4.24 -10.49 6.52
CA ASN A 125 -4.27 -9.83 7.83
C ASN A 125 -2.88 -9.33 8.26
N PRO A 126 -2.23 -8.46 7.47
CA PRO A 126 -0.87 -8.01 7.71
C PRO A 126 -0.77 -7.17 8.97
N LYS A 127 0.44 -7.10 9.55
CA LYS A 127 0.80 -6.17 10.64
C LYS A 127 1.56 -4.95 10.12
N VAL A 128 2.28 -5.13 9.03
CA VAL A 128 3.05 -4.08 8.34
C VAL A 128 2.55 -3.95 6.91
N ILE A 129 2.30 -2.73 6.48
CA ILE A 129 1.80 -2.41 5.15
C ILE A 129 2.74 -1.42 4.48
N VAL A 130 3.02 -1.66 3.21
CA VAL A 130 3.75 -0.74 2.34
C VAL A 130 2.82 -0.34 1.20
N LEU A 131 2.52 0.95 1.10
CA LEU A 131 1.75 1.56 0.02
C LEU A 131 2.69 2.41 -0.84
N ASP A 132 2.88 2.01 -2.08
CA ASP A 132 3.72 2.73 -3.03
C ASP A 132 2.85 3.37 -4.11
N GLU A 133 2.54 4.67 -3.95
CA GLU A 133 1.70 5.47 -4.84
C GLU A 133 0.37 4.80 -5.26
N ALA A 134 -0.27 4.15 -4.28
CA ALA A 134 -1.41 3.26 -4.50
C ALA A 134 -2.67 3.93 -5.11
N THR A 135 -2.69 5.26 -5.30
CA THR A 135 -3.87 6.00 -5.78
C THR A 135 -3.62 6.79 -7.06
N SER A 136 -2.48 6.61 -7.73
CA SER A 136 -2.12 7.40 -8.92
C SER A 136 -2.99 7.09 -10.15
N ALA A 137 -3.34 8.12 -10.93
CA ALA A 137 -3.94 8.08 -12.28
C ALA A 137 -5.34 7.44 -12.41
N LEU A 138 -6.27 7.72 -11.46
CA LEU A 138 -7.63 7.18 -11.48
C LEU A 138 -8.68 8.29 -11.58
N ASP A 139 -9.88 7.93 -12.05
CA ASP A 139 -11.04 8.82 -11.98
C ASP A 139 -11.51 9.03 -10.52
N SER A 140 -12.23 10.12 -10.26
CA SER A 140 -12.60 10.54 -8.91
C SER A 140 -13.50 9.54 -8.16
N ILE A 141 -14.31 8.75 -8.86
CA ILE A 141 -15.19 7.73 -8.25
C ILE A 141 -14.33 6.55 -7.81
N SER A 142 -13.48 6.05 -8.71
CA SER A 142 -12.54 4.96 -8.41
C SER A 142 -11.58 5.35 -7.28
N GLU A 143 -11.12 6.60 -7.27
CA GLU A 143 -10.25 7.13 -6.22
C GLU A 143 -10.92 7.04 -4.84
N LYS A 144 -12.17 7.48 -4.71
CA LYS A 144 -12.91 7.40 -3.44
C LYS A 144 -13.04 5.96 -2.94
N LEU A 145 -13.44 5.04 -3.81
CA LEU A 145 -13.59 3.62 -3.46
C LEU A 145 -12.27 2.98 -3.03
N ILE A 146 -11.16 3.35 -3.69
CA ILE A 146 -9.83 2.90 -3.31
C ILE A 146 -9.41 3.49 -1.98
N GLN A 147 -9.63 4.78 -1.74
CA GLN A 147 -9.27 5.42 -0.48
C GLN A 147 -10.01 4.78 0.71
N GLU A 148 -11.29 4.47 0.56
CA GLU A 148 -12.06 3.75 1.58
C GLU A 148 -11.49 2.34 1.82
N ALA A 149 -11.14 1.60 0.76
CA ALA A 149 -10.50 0.30 0.87
C ALA A 149 -9.11 0.38 1.55
N LEU A 150 -8.31 1.39 1.22
CA LEU A 150 -7.02 1.63 1.87
C LEU A 150 -7.19 1.99 3.34
N ASN A 151 -8.19 2.79 3.71
CA ASN A 151 -8.49 3.11 5.11
C ASN A 151 -8.83 1.84 5.91
N ASN A 152 -9.58 0.90 5.33
CA ASN A 152 -9.84 -0.39 5.95
C ASN A 152 -8.58 -1.23 6.08
N LEU A 153 -7.70 -1.20 5.07
CA LEU A 153 -6.43 -1.94 5.10
C LEU A 153 -5.47 -1.40 6.16
N THR A 154 -5.37 -0.08 6.31
CA THR A 154 -4.35 0.56 7.17
C THR A 154 -4.75 0.64 8.64
N LYS A 155 -6.02 0.44 8.95
CA LYS A 155 -6.54 0.56 10.31
C LYS A 155 -5.81 -0.36 11.30
N ASP A 156 -5.31 0.22 12.39
CA ASP A 156 -4.62 -0.47 13.49
C ASP A 156 -3.37 -1.26 13.03
N ARG A 157 -2.67 -0.77 12.00
CA ARG A 157 -1.49 -1.43 11.43
C ARG A 157 -0.36 -0.42 11.18
N THR A 158 0.89 -0.90 11.28
CA THR A 158 2.05 -0.09 10.91
C THR A 158 2.10 0.07 9.39
N THR A 159 1.99 1.32 8.92
CA THR A 159 1.88 1.60 7.48
C THR A 159 2.97 2.55 7.02
N PHE A 160 3.69 2.15 5.97
CA PHE A 160 4.60 3.00 5.20
C PHE A 160 3.91 3.45 3.92
N ILE A 161 3.81 4.75 3.72
CA ILE A 161 3.14 5.34 2.56
C ILE A 161 4.14 6.19 1.80
N VAL A 162 4.31 5.90 0.52
CA VAL A 162 4.91 6.80 -0.46
C VAL A 162 3.77 7.32 -1.33
N ASP A 163 3.47 8.60 -1.24
CA ASP A 163 2.45 9.25 -2.07
C ASP A 163 2.82 10.73 -2.27
N HIS A 164 2.39 11.29 -3.36
CA HIS A 164 2.52 12.72 -3.67
C HIS A 164 1.25 13.51 -3.29
N ARG A 165 0.15 12.84 -2.94
CA ARG A 165 -1.14 13.47 -2.66
C ARG A 165 -1.22 13.94 -1.21
N LEU A 166 -1.66 15.20 -1.07
CA LEU A 166 -1.83 15.85 0.23
C LEU A 166 -2.79 15.12 1.16
N SER A 167 -3.89 14.60 0.62
CA SER A 167 -4.93 13.92 1.40
C SER A 167 -4.39 12.67 2.11
N THR A 168 -3.56 11.89 1.42
CA THR A 168 -2.99 10.65 1.96
C THR A 168 -1.90 10.92 3.00
N ILE A 169 -1.16 12.03 2.84
CA ILE A 169 -0.02 12.39 3.71
C ILE A 169 -0.49 13.11 4.97
N LYS A 170 -1.58 13.89 4.89
CA LYS A 170 -2.04 14.75 5.99
C LYS A 170 -2.40 13.95 7.25
N ASP A 171 -2.96 12.77 7.08
CA ASP A 171 -3.43 11.92 8.17
C ASP A 171 -2.34 10.94 8.68
N ALA A 172 -1.12 11.04 8.16
CA ALA A 172 0.00 10.23 8.64
C ALA A 172 0.46 10.71 10.03
N ASP A 173 0.70 9.77 10.95
CA ASP A 173 1.22 10.08 12.30
C ASP A 173 2.58 10.76 12.24
N LYS A 174 3.42 10.38 11.29
CA LYS A 174 4.74 10.98 11.01
C LYS A 174 5.02 11.02 9.52
N ILE A 175 5.73 12.07 9.12
CA ILE A 175 6.19 12.32 7.77
C ILE A 175 7.71 12.45 7.82
N ALA A 176 8.40 11.69 6.98
CA ALA A 176 9.82 11.82 6.74
C ALA A 176 10.04 12.43 5.35
N VAL A 177 10.72 13.55 5.31
CA VAL A 177 11.11 14.23 4.05
C VAL A 177 12.47 13.72 3.64
N ILE A 178 12.53 13.11 2.47
CA ILE A 178 13.75 12.51 1.93
C ILE A 178 14.27 13.39 0.79
N SER A 179 15.53 13.82 0.93
CA SER A 179 16.24 14.63 -0.04
C SER A 179 17.65 14.09 -0.18
N ASP A 180 18.11 13.81 -1.39
CA ASP A 180 19.45 13.29 -1.70
C ASP A 180 19.89 12.11 -0.81
N GLY A 181 18.98 11.16 -0.56
CA GLY A 181 19.27 9.98 0.26
C GLY A 181 19.29 10.22 1.78
N HIS A 182 18.94 11.42 2.24
CA HIS A 182 18.91 11.79 3.65
C HIS A 182 17.48 12.11 4.11
N CYS A 183 17.17 11.81 5.36
CA CYS A 183 15.96 12.32 6.01
C CYS A 183 16.27 13.74 6.53
N VAL A 184 15.78 14.76 5.83
CA VAL A 184 16.08 16.18 6.12
C VAL A 184 15.09 16.81 7.09
N GLU A 185 13.85 16.32 7.09
CA GLU A 185 12.79 16.74 8.03
C GLU A 185 12.00 15.53 8.50
N TYR A 186 11.55 15.56 9.75
CA TYR A 186 10.73 14.50 10.35
C TYR A 186 9.77 15.08 11.38
N GLY A 187 8.49 14.80 11.24
CA GLY A 187 7.47 15.31 12.16
C GLY A 187 6.05 15.00 11.73
N THR A 188 5.07 15.54 12.42
CA THR A 188 3.67 15.57 11.99
C THR A 188 3.47 16.58 10.86
N TYR A 189 2.34 16.51 10.19
CA TYR A 189 1.97 17.47 9.14
C TYR A 189 2.05 18.92 9.64
N ASP A 190 1.46 19.21 10.79
CA ASP A 190 1.41 20.57 11.34
C ASP A 190 2.80 21.06 11.79
N GLU A 191 3.62 20.20 12.40
CA GLU A 191 5.00 20.52 12.77
C GLU A 191 5.81 20.93 11.52
N LEU A 192 5.73 20.18 10.44
CA LEU A 192 6.47 20.43 9.21
C LEU A 192 5.94 21.67 8.45
N MET A 193 4.64 21.91 8.45
CA MET A 193 4.06 23.13 7.89
C MET A 193 4.50 24.38 8.64
N ASN A 194 4.60 24.30 9.98
CA ASN A 194 5.07 25.41 10.82
C ASN A 194 6.58 25.66 10.69
N LEU A 195 7.36 24.60 10.41
CA LEU A 195 8.81 24.71 10.19
C LEU A 195 9.14 25.53 8.95
N LYS A 196 8.24 25.56 7.95
CA LYS A 196 8.41 26.26 6.67
C LYS A 196 9.65 25.83 5.88
N GLY A 197 10.07 24.59 6.06
CA GLY A 197 11.22 23.96 5.40
C GLY A 197 10.88 23.34 4.05
N GLU A 198 11.57 22.26 3.67
CA GLU A 198 11.39 21.58 2.38
C GLU A 198 9.97 21.06 2.20
N PHE A 199 9.37 20.44 3.23
CA PHE A 199 7.99 19.97 3.17
C PHE A 199 7.01 21.08 2.82
N TYR A 200 7.13 22.24 3.48
CA TYR A 200 6.29 23.39 3.21
C TYR A 200 6.44 23.89 1.77
N GLN A 201 7.69 23.97 1.26
CA GLN A 201 7.94 24.38 -0.12
C GLN A 201 7.35 23.41 -1.13
N MET A 202 7.50 22.10 -0.92
CA MET A 202 6.88 21.06 -1.76
C MET A 202 5.36 21.21 -1.82
N LYS A 203 4.72 21.51 -0.69
CA LYS A 203 3.27 21.70 -0.60
C LYS A 203 2.80 22.96 -1.33
N LYS A 204 3.56 24.05 -1.24
CA LYS A 204 3.24 25.32 -1.91
C LYS A 204 3.27 25.21 -3.45
N ILE A 205 4.09 24.32 -3.99
CA ILE A 205 4.18 24.07 -5.44
C ILE A 205 2.97 23.23 -5.92
N GLN A 206 2.38 22.41 -5.05
CA GLN A 206 1.25 21.52 -5.37
C GLN A 206 -0.14 22.18 -5.17
N SER A 207 -0.20 23.35 -4.55
CA SER A 207 -1.41 24.15 -4.31
C SER A 207 -1.65 25.12 -5.46
#